data_2aeeb66bc752d56662e8c65b05b03a31
#
_entry.id   2aeeb66bc752d56662e8c65b05b03a31
#
_cell.length_a   1.000
_cell.length_b   1.000
_cell.length_c   1.000
_cell.angle_alpha   90.00
_cell.angle_beta   90.00
_cell.angle_gamma   90.00
#
_symmetry.space_group_name_H-M   'P 1'
#
loop_
_entity.id
_entity.type
_entity.pdbx_description
1 polymer ?
#
loop_
_entity_poly.entity_id
_entity_poly.type
_entity_poly.pdbx_seq_one_letter_code
_entity_poly.pdbx_strand_id
1 'polypeptide(L)'
;MPGLSVSTVFFKFSSFHVSAQDDDAVAATAAAEANLVKIGILQFAPHASLDNCYEGIIEGLKNTGFIDGISATIEFVNGMGEIETNNLAAASFVSKNYDMIIAIATPSAVAAYAAARDAQIPVVFSAVSDPVSAGLVRSLDFPDTGATGTTDTLNFDGQLKMIRVFLPEAKTIGVLYTTSEANSISQIESLTEAAKDYDFEIKTVGITDASEVAMGAAQLIAEKIDVMNNVTDNNVVNNFSVVTNATDPAGIPIFGSEIEQVARYGCVASESLDYVALGILTGEMAGEILKGEDVMTMPVRVVKDSFPVYNSEIMSKFELQLPADYASATDVAGAR
;
A
#
# COMPACT_ATOMS: atom_id res chain seq x y z
N MET A 1 -11.14 45.30 74.37
CA MET A 1 -11.50 44.88 73.00
C MET A 1 -10.43 45.43 72.09
N PRO A 2 -9.58 44.61 71.48
CA PRO A 2 -8.57 45.10 70.56
C PRO A 2 -9.09 45.01 69.10
N GLY A 3 -8.82 46.09 68.37
CA GLY A 3 -9.23 46.27 66.98
C GLY A 3 -8.43 45.41 66.01
N LEU A 4 -9.14 44.81 65.01
CA LEU A 4 -8.56 44.10 63.90
C LEU A 4 -8.05 45.10 62.85
N SER A 5 -6.75 45.01 62.57
CA SER A 5 -6.09 45.65 61.42
C SER A 5 -6.24 44.82 60.19
N VAL A 6 -6.86 45.38 59.16
CA VAL A 6 -6.97 44.72 57.82
C VAL A 6 -5.77 45.19 56.99
N SER A 7 -4.83 44.28 56.74
CA SER A 7 -3.72 44.53 55.81
C SER A 7 -4.18 44.24 54.38
N THR A 8 -4.26 45.28 53.56
CA THR A 8 -4.55 45.21 52.15
C THR A 8 -3.26 44.78 51.38
N VAL A 9 -3.28 43.54 50.81
CA VAL A 9 -2.19 43.05 49.96
C VAL A 9 -2.45 43.56 48.55
N PHE A 10 -1.60 44.38 48.02
CA PHE A 10 -1.58 44.82 46.64
C PHE A 10 -0.85 43.75 45.81
N PHE A 11 -1.58 43.01 44.94
CA PHE A 11 -0.98 42.23 43.88
C PHE A 11 -0.52 43.17 42.76
N LYS A 12 0.78 43.25 42.50
CA LYS A 12 1.33 43.86 41.28
C LYS A 12 1.13 42.88 40.14
N PHE A 13 0.22 43.21 39.23
CA PHE A 13 0.19 42.57 37.90
C PHE A 13 1.43 43.04 37.11
N SER A 14 2.36 42.12 36.88
CA SER A 14 3.47 42.33 35.95
C SER A 14 2.89 42.15 34.54
N SER A 15 2.75 43.23 33.80
CA SER A 15 2.41 43.20 32.39
C SER A 15 3.57 42.53 31.63
N PHE A 16 3.36 41.31 31.11
CA PHE A 16 4.25 40.72 30.12
C PHE A 16 4.18 41.60 28.87
N HIS A 17 5.25 42.30 28.55
CA HIS A 17 5.46 42.90 27.25
C HIS A 17 5.94 41.76 26.33
N VAL A 18 5.08 41.24 25.48
CA VAL A 18 5.48 40.47 24.29
C VAL A 18 6.18 41.49 23.38
N SER A 19 7.42 41.24 23.04
CA SER A 19 8.19 42.18 22.22
C SER A 19 7.76 42.05 20.74
N ALA A 20 7.73 43.17 20.02
CA ALA A 20 7.43 43.20 18.59
C ALA A 20 8.37 42.27 17.73
N GLN A 21 9.54 41.93 18.29
CA GLN A 21 10.45 40.95 17.66
C GLN A 21 9.93 39.51 17.67
N ASP A 22 9.11 39.14 18.68
CA ASP A 22 8.53 37.77 18.71
C ASP A 22 7.38 37.66 17.72
N ASP A 23 6.61 38.74 17.49
CA ASP A 23 5.54 38.76 16.48
C ASP A 23 6.11 38.75 15.06
N ASP A 24 7.22 39.43 14.77
CA ASP A 24 7.89 39.38 13.46
C ASP A 24 8.51 38.02 13.18
N ALA A 25 9.06 37.33 14.17
CA ALA A 25 9.61 35.98 14.02
C ALA A 25 8.49 34.94 13.78
N VAL A 26 7.38 35.07 14.51
CA VAL A 26 6.19 34.21 14.30
C VAL A 26 5.58 34.45 12.91
N ALA A 27 5.47 35.72 12.47
CA ALA A 27 4.98 36.07 11.16
C ALA A 27 5.91 35.59 10.03
N ALA A 28 7.23 35.66 10.22
CA ALA A 28 8.22 35.16 9.26
C ALA A 28 8.18 33.63 9.14
N THR A 29 8.00 32.90 10.24
CA THR A 29 7.86 31.46 10.29
C THR A 29 6.57 31.04 9.60
N ALA A 30 5.44 31.67 9.90
CA ALA A 30 4.16 31.42 9.26
C ALA A 30 4.17 31.74 7.75
N ALA A 31 4.90 32.79 7.33
CA ALA A 31 5.08 33.15 5.92
C ALA A 31 6.00 32.15 5.18
N ALA A 32 6.99 31.58 5.87
CA ALA A 32 7.84 30.52 5.30
C ALA A 32 7.06 29.22 5.14
N GLU A 33 6.25 28.83 6.10
CA GLU A 33 5.36 27.66 6.01
C GLU A 33 4.28 27.82 4.92
N ALA A 34 3.79 29.04 4.69
CA ALA A 34 2.78 29.34 3.65
C ALA A 34 3.31 29.15 2.21
N ASN A 35 4.63 29.04 2.02
CA ASN A 35 5.27 28.85 0.71
C ASN A 35 5.77 27.43 0.47
N LEU A 36 5.58 26.48 1.41
CA LEU A 36 5.96 25.09 1.21
C LEU A 36 4.96 24.38 0.31
N VAL A 37 5.46 23.51 -0.56
CA VAL A 37 4.63 22.61 -1.36
C VAL A 37 3.90 21.65 -0.43
N LYS A 38 2.58 21.51 -0.58
CA LYS A 38 1.75 20.63 0.26
C LYS A 38 1.50 19.31 -0.44
N ILE A 39 1.98 18.23 0.13
CA ILE A 39 1.84 16.88 -0.39
C ILE A 39 1.00 16.06 0.58
N GLY A 40 -0.16 15.56 0.14
CA GLY A 40 -0.95 14.60 0.90
C GLY A 40 -0.57 13.18 0.49
N ILE A 41 -0.23 12.32 1.45
CA ILE A 41 0.00 10.89 1.19
C ILE A 41 -1.12 10.10 1.84
N LEU A 42 -1.86 9.33 1.04
CA LEU A 42 -2.98 8.51 1.47
C LEU A 42 -2.65 7.04 1.25
N GLN A 43 -2.55 6.26 2.32
CA GLN A 43 -2.35 4.82 2.30
C GLN A 43 -3.64 4.09 2.67
N PHE A 44 -4.01 3.02 1.95
CA PHE A 44 -5.28 2.33 2.19
C PHE A 44 -5.33 1.59 3.52
N ALA A 45 -4.34 0.74 3.79
CA ALA A 45 -4.34 -0.15 4.96
C ALA A 45 -2.95 -0.23 5.62
N PRO A 46 -2.86 -0.56 6.91
CA PRO A 46 -1.58 -0.72 7.61
C PRO A 46 -1.03 -2.13 7.40
N HIS A 47 -0.29 -2.35 6.34
CA HIS A 47 0.49 -3.58 6.15
C HIS A 47 1.86 -3.31 5.51
N ALA A 48 2.81 -4.22 5.75
CA ALA A 48 4.23 -3.96 5.54
C ALA A 48 4.60 -3.57 4.10
N SER A 49 3.96 -4.14 3.06
CA SER A 49 4.27 -3.77 1.67
C SER A 49 3.89 -2.32 1.36
N LEU A 50 2.73 -1.86 1.88
CA LEU A 50 2.32 -0.45 1.71
C LEU A 50 3.17 0.49 2.56
N ASP A 51 3.59 0.06 3.77
CA ASP A 51 4.51 0.83 4.61
C ASP A 51 5.87 0.99 3.91
N ASN A 52 6.37 -0.07 3.24
CA ASN A 52 7.57 -0.01 2.41
C ASN A 52 7.41 0.95 1.20
N CYS A 53 6.23 0.98 0.56
CA CYS A 53 5.95 2.00 -0.46
C CYS A 53 6.05 3.42 0.11
N TYR A 54 5.47 3.65 1.28
CA TYR A 54 5.53 4.96 1.94
C TYR A 54 6.98 5.38 2.23
N GLU A 55 7.80 4.49 2.82
CA GLU A 55 9.22 4.77 3.08
C GLU A 55 9.96 5.12 1.78
N GLY A 56 9.73 4.34 0.72
CA GLY A 56 10.31 4.60 -0.60
C GLY A 56 9.85 5.95 -1.17
N ILE A 57 8.57 6.31 -1.07
CA ILE A 57 8.03 7.59 -1.55
C ILE A 57 8.73 8.76 -0.87
N ILE A 58 8.92 8.70 0.45
CA ILE A 58 9.63 9.76 1.20
C ILE A 58 11.08 9.89 0.71
N GLU A 59 11.77 8.78 0.43
CA GLU A 59 13.12 8.81 -0.12
C GLU A 59 13.15 9.38 -1.55
N GLY A 60 12.23 8.97 -2.43
CA GLY A 60 12.11 9.48 -3.80
C GLY A 60 11.78 10.98 -3.86
N LEU A 61 10.88 11.46 -2.99
CA LEU A 61 10.62 12.89 -2.84
C LEU A 61 11.88 13.65 -2.39
N LYS A 62 12.62 13.11 -1.43
CA LYS A 62 13.89 13.68 -0.97
C LYS A 62 14.94 13.71 -2.09
N ASN A 63 15.06 12.66 -2.91
CA ASN A 63 15.96 12.60 -4.05
C ASN A 63 15.69 13.71 -5.07
N THR A 64 14.42 14.12 -5.17
CA THR A 64 13.99 15.21 -6.04
C THR A 64 13.93 16.59 -5.36
N GLY A 65 14.31 16.68 -4.07
CA GLY A 65 14.46 17.92 -3.34
C GLY A 65 13.23 18.34 -2.52
N PHE A 66 12.20 17.48 -2.40
CA PHE A 66 11.03 17.74 -1.56
C PHE A 66 11.20 17.05 -0.21
N ILE A 67 11.57 17.82 0.80
CA ILE A 67 11.88 17.36 2.16
C ILE A 67 10.86 17.96 3.13
N ASP A 68 10.23 17.11 3.92
CA ASP A 68 9.24 17.54 4.90
C ASP A 68 9.81 18.55 5.91
N GLY A 69 9.06 19.62 6.16
CA GLY A 69 9.44 20.73 7.04
C GLY A 69 10.52 21.66 6.46
N ILE A 70 11.06 21.42 5.24
CA ILE A 70 12.12 22.23 4.61
C ILE A 70 11.65 22.84 3.29
N SER A 71 11.24 22.02 2.33
CA SER A 71 10.77 22.41 0.98
C SER A 71 9.35 21.96 0.69
N ALA A 72 8.80 21.07 1.52
CA ALA A 72 7.44 20.58 1.44
C ALA A 72 6.82 20.46 2.83
N THR A 73 5.49 20.43 2.90
CA THR A 73 4.72 19.93 4.03
C THR A 73 4.09 18.63 3.61
N ILE A 74 4.43 17.53 4.26
CA ILE A 74 3.94 16.20 3.94
C ILE A 74 2.98 15.74 5.04
N GLU A 75 1.70 15.56 4.69
CA GLU A 75 0.70 15.00 5.61
C GLU A 75 0.41 13.55 5.19
N PHE A 76 0.60 12.60 6.10
CA PHE A 76 0.31 11.18 5.89
C PHE A 76 -0.99 10.79 6.59
N VAL A 77 -1.86 10.08 5.87
CA VAL A 77 -3.09 9.49 6.41
C VAL A 77 -3.16 8.02 6.01
N ASN A 78 -3.38 7.15 7.00
CA ASN A 78 -3.70 5.75 6.77
C ASN A 78 -5.22 5.55 6.90
N GLY A 79 -5.84 4.98 5.88
CA GLY A 79 -7.27 4.74 5.80
C GLY A 79 -7.76 3.55 6.63
N MET A 80 -6.84 2.77 7.23
CA MET A 80 -7.13 1.62 8.10
C MET A 80 -7.97 0.52 7.43
N GLY A 81 -7.95 0.43 6.09
CA GLY A 81 -8.76 -0.49 5.31
C GLY A 81 -10.21 -0.03 5.06
N GLU A 82 -10.56 1.18 5.51
CA GLU A 82 -11.92 1.70 5.45
C GLU A 82 -12.09 2.69 4.29
N ILE A 83 -13.02 2.37 3.37
CA ILE A 83 -13.30 3.19 2.17
C ILE A 83 -13.73 4.61 2.56
N GLU A 84 -14.61 4.75 3.57
CA GLU A 84 -15.10 6.05 4.03
C GLU A 84 -13.97 6.92 4.58
N THR A 85 -13.04 6.33 5.34
CA THR A 85 -11.86 7.05 5.87
C THR A 85 -10.97 7.55 4.74
N ASN A 86 -10.75 6.73 3.71
CA ASN A 86 -9.99 7.13 2.52
C ASN A 86 -10.68 8.29 1.77
N ASN A 87 -11.98 8.20 1.55
CA ASN A 87 -12.74 9.26 0.88
C ASN A 87 -12.69 10.58 1.66
N LEU A 88 -12.83 10.53 2.99
CA LEU A 88 -12.74 11.72 3.84
C LEU A 88 -11.34 12.34 3.83
N ALA A 89 -10.29 11.52 3.87
CA ALA A 89 -8.91 12.00 3.81
C ALA A 89 -8.61 12.68 2.45
N ALA A 90 -9.00 12.05 1.34
CA ALA A 90 -8.85 12.61 0.00
C ALA A 90 -9.59 13.96 -0.13
N ALA A 91 -10.85 14.05 0.34
CA ALA A 91 -11.62 15.29 0.35
C ALA A 91 -11.00 16.36 1.25
N SER A 92 -10.39 15.97 2.38
CA SER A 92 -9.66 16.88 3.26
C SER A 92 -8.46 17.51 2.57
N PHE A 93 -7.64 16.72 1.86
CA PHE A 93 -6.51 17.24 1.09
C PHE A 93 -6.95 18.26 0.02
N VAL A 94 -8.02 17.95 -0.71
CA VAL A 94 -8.59 18.87 -1.70
C VAL A 94 -9.08 20.17 -1.04
N SER A 95 -9.84 20.07 0.05
CA SER A 95 -10.38 21.25 0.75
C SER A 95 -9.32 22.17 1.36
N LYS A 96 -8.16 21.59 1.73
CA LYS A 96 -6.99 22.31 2.26
C LYS A 96 -6.06 22.84 1.15
N ASN A 97 -6.42 22.69 -0.13
CA ASN A 97 -5.64 23.07 -1.30
C ASN A 97 -4.22 22.49 -1.26
N TYR A 98 -4.12 21.16 -1.22
CA TYR A 98 -2.86 20.48 -1.42
C TYR A 98 -2.43 20.58 -2.88
N ASP A 99 -1.12 20.67 -3.12
CA ASP A 99 -0.55 20.79 -4.47
C ASP A 99 -0.50 19.44 -5.20
N MET A 100 -0.50 18.34 -4.43
CA MET A 100 -0.46 16.98 -4.95
C MET A 100 -1.04 15.98 -3.92
N ILE A 101 -1.63 14.89 -4.42
CA ILE A 101 -1.97 13.72 -3.60
C ILE A 101 -1.20 12.52 -4.13
N ILE A 102 -0.44 11.84 -3.25
CA ILE A 102 0.17 10.54 -3.52
C ILE A 102 -0.71 9.49 -2.85
N ALA A 103 -1.11 8.46 -3.60
CA ALA A 103 -2.04 7.46 -3.11
C ALA A 103 -1.46 6.05 -3.22
N ILE A 104 -1.39 5.34 -2.10
CA ILE A 104 -0.80 4.00 -1.99
C ILE A 104 -1.93 2.98 -1.95
N ALA A 105 -1.91 2.02 -2.86
CA ALA A 105 -2.90 1.00 -3.20
C ALA A 105 -4.11 1.52 -4.00
N THR A 106 -4.73 0.61 -4.76
CA THR A 106 -5.83 0.92 -5.69
C THR A 106 -7.02 1.64 -5.03
N PRO A 107 -7.54 1.23 -3.86
CA PRO A 107 -8.67 1.92 -3.25
C PRO A 107 -8.35 3.38 -2.88
N SER A 108 -7.16 3.65 -2.36
CA SER A 108 -6.71 5.02 -2.08
C SER A 108 -6.55 5.86 -3.35
N ALA A 109 -6.01 5.27 -4.41
CA ALA A 109 -5.83 5.95 -5.69
C ALA A 109 -7.18 6.34 -6.31
N VAL A 110 -8.16 5.45 -6.27
CA VAL A 110 -9.54 5.73 -6.74
C VAL A 110 -10.18 6.84 -5.91
N ALA A 111 -10.06 6.81 -4.58
CA ALA A 111 -10.60 7.84 -3.69
C ALA A 111 -9.93 9.22 -3.95
N ALA A 112 -8.60 9.23 -4.05
CA ALA A 112 -7.82 10.45 -4.32
C ALA A 112 -8.18 11.06 -5.68
N TYR A 113 -8.22 10.24 -6.73
CA TYR A 113 -8.55 10.71 -8.08
C TYR A 113 -10.00 11.23 -8.17
N ALA A 114 -10.97 10.53 -7.58
CA ALA A 114 -12.36 10.96 -7.55
C ALA A 114 -12.54 12.33 -6.87
N ALA A 115 -11.79 12.59 -5.79
CA ALA A 115 -11.84 13.86 -5.07
C ALA A 115 -11.09 15.00 -5.82
N ALA A 116 -9.93 14.69 -6.40
CA ALA A 116 -8.95 15.67 -6.88
C ALA A 116 -9.21 16.16 -8.32
N ARG A 117 -9.84 15.34 -9.19
CA ARG A 117 -9.97 15.61 -10.64
C ARG A 117 -10.61 16.95 -10.96
N ASP A 118 -11.69 17.31 -10.28
CA ASP A 118 -12.43 18.56 -10.56
C ASP A 118 -11.67 19.79 -10.03
N ALA A 119 -10.83 19.61 -9.01
CA ALA A 119 -9.91 20.61 -8.47
C ALA A 119 -8.59 20.70 -9.25
N GLN A 120 -8.38 19.80 -10.22
CA GLN A 120 -7.16 19.69 -11.04
C GLN A 120 -5.88 19.49 -10.18
N ILE A 121 -6.00 18.83 -9.03
CA ILE A 121 -4.86 18.46 -8.20
C ILE A 121 -4.28 17.15 -8.77
N PRO A 122 -2.99 17.10 -9.13
CA PRO A 122 -2.37 15.89 -9.66
C PRO A 122 -2.37 14.76 -8.62
N VAL A 123 -2.67 13.54 -9.08
CA VAL A 123 -2.61 12.32 -8.28
C VAL A 123 -1.49 11.43 -8.79
N VAL A 124 -0.58 11.04 -7.90
CA VAL A 124 0.46 10.06 -8.20
C VAL A 124 0.20 8.80 -7.39
N PHE A 125 -0.09 7.69 -8.06
CA PHE A 125 -0.39 6.45 -7.35
C PHE A 125 0.84 5.53 -7.24
N SER A 126 0.87 4.72 -6.19
CA SER A 126 1.85 3.68 -5.92
C SER A 126 1.16 2.35 -5.67
N ALA A 127 1.73 1.25 -6.14
CA ALA A 127 1.18 -0.10 -5.94
C ALA A 127 -0.29 -0.21 -6.41
N VAL A 128 -0.54 0.21 -7.63
CA VAL A 128 -1.84 0.02 -8.30
C VAL A 128 -1.68 -1.02 -9.40
N SER A 129 -2.22 -2.22 -9.19
CA SER A 129 -1.96 -3.38 -10.05
C SER A 129 -2.51 -3.22 -11.47
N ASP A 130 -3.68 -2.59 -11.63
CA ASP A 130 -4.30 -2.30 -12.92
C ASP A 130 -4.96 -0.93 -12.93
N PRO A 131 -4.20 0.15 -13.22
CA PRO A 131 -4.73 1.50 -13.21
C PRO A 131 -5.71 1.80 -14.34
N VAL A 132 -5.71 1.01 -15.41
CA VAL A 132 -6.66 1.14 -16.52
C VAL A 132 -8.03 0.60 -16.10
N SER A 133 -8.08 -0.63 -15.58
CA SER A 133 -9.32 -1.25 -15.08
C SER A 133 -9.88 -0.49 -13.87
N ALA A 134 -9.02 0.12 -13.05
CA ALA A 134 -9.41 0.99 -11.94
C ALA A 134 -9.96 2.35 -12.39
N GLY A 135 -9.90 2.68 -13.68
CA GLY A 135 -10.39 3.95 -14.25
C GLY A 135 -9.54 5.17 -13.90
N LEU A 136 -8.29 4.96 -13.51
CA LEU A 136 -7.35 6.04 -13.14
C LEU A 136 -6.66 6.66 -14.36
N VAL A 137 -6.36 5.85 -15.37
CA VAL A 137 -5.66 6.26 -16.59
C VAL A 137 -6.34 5.65 -17.81
N ARG A 138 -6.17 6.25 -18.98
CA ARG A 138 -6.70 5.70 -20.24
C ARG A 138 -5.82 4.58 -20.79
N SER A 139 -4.50 4.73 -20.64
CA SER A 139 -3.51 3.71 -20.98
C SER A 139 -2.25 3.94 -20.13
N LEU A 140 -1.38 2.94 -20.09
CA LEU A 140 -0.12 3.05 -19.34
C LEU A 140 0.85 4.04 -20.00
N ASP A 141 0.91 4.05 -21.34
CA ASP A 141 1.81 4.92 -22.09
C ASP A 141 1.33 6.38 -22.15
N PHE A 142 0.01 6.60 -22.09
CA PHE A 142 -0.61 7.90 -22.18
C PHE A 142 -1.81 7.97 -21.22
N PRO A 143 -1.61 8.42 -19.98
CA PRO A 143 -2.65 8.46 -18.95
C PRO A 143 -3.86 9.30 -19.34
N ASP A 144 -3.66 10.51 -19.86
CA ASP A 144 -4.69 11.48 -20.32
C ASP A 144 -5.81 11.72 -19.28
N THR A 145 -5.37 11.78 -18.01
CA THR A 145 -6.29 12.02 -16.90
C THR A 145 -5.72 12.90 -15.79
N GLY A 146 -5.63 13.33 -14.93
CA GLY A 146 -4.89 14.02 -13.86
C GLY A 146 -4.19 13.05 -12.91
N ALA A 147 -4.02 11.79 -13.34
CA ALA A 147 -3.36 10.76 -12.53
C ALA A 147 -2.30 10.00 -13.33
N THR A 148 -1.21 9.62 -12.67
CA THR A 148 -0.16 8.71 -13.14
C THR A 148 0.49 8.04 -11.94
N GLY A 149 1.48 7.18 -12.13
CA GLY A 149 2.17 6.55 -11.02
C GLY A 149 2.89 5.25 -11.37
N THR A 150 2.98 4.36 -10.40
CA THR A 150 3.65 3.06 -10.54
C THR A 150 2.68 1.89 -10.36
N THR A 151 2.89 0.82 -11.13
CA THR A 151 2.12 -0.43 -11.01
C THR A 151 3.00 -1.59 -10.55
N ASP A 152 2.45 -2.43 -9.70
CA ASP A 152 3.00 -3.67 -9.17
C ASP A 152 2.43 -4.89 -9.92
N THR A 153 2.62 -4.95 -11.23
CA THR A 153 2.09 -6.06 -12.04
C THR A 153 2.72 -7.39 -11.60
N LEU A 154 1.90 -8.29 -11.06
CA LEU A 154 2.33 -9.61 -10.60
C LEU A 154 2.76 -10.52 -11.75
N ASN A 155 3.83 -11.29 -11.53
CA ASN A 155 4.32 -12.31 -12.46
C ASN A 155 3.59 -13.64 -12.22
N PHE A 156 2.35 -13.78 -12.69
CA PHE A 156 1.56 -14.99 -12.48
C PHE A 156 2.14 -16.21 -13.19
N ASP A 157 2.83 -16.05 -14.31
CA ASP A 157 3.53 -17.16 -14.98
C ASP A 157 4.64 -17.74 -14.07
N GLY A 158 5.51 -16.87 -13.53
CA GLY A 158 6.53 -17.28 -12.56
C GLY A 158 5.93 -17.88 -11.29
N GLN A 159 4.85 -17.29 -10.77
CA GLN A 159 4.16 -17.75 -9.56
C GLN A 159 3.54 -19.14 -9.73
N LEU A 160 2.83 -19.38 -10.84
CA LEU A 160 2.20 -20.68 -11.14
C LEU A 160 3.24 -21.76 -11.41
N LYS A 161 4.33 -21.39 -12.12
CA LYS A 161 5.48 -22.28 -12.28
C LYS A 161 6.09 -22.67 -10.94
N MET A 162 6.26 -21.70 -10.03
CA MET A 162 6.74 -21.93 -8.67
C MET A 162 5.83 -22.94 -7.96
N ILE A 163 4.53 -22.68 -7.90
CA ILE A 163 3.55 -23.58 -7.25
C ILE A 163 3.64 -25.01 -7.86
N ARG A 164 3.70 -25.13 -9.19
CA ARG A 164 3.80 -26.42 -9.87
C ARG A 164 5.06 -27.19 -9.50
N VAL A 165 6.21 -26.50 -9.37
CA VAL A 165 7.49 -27.15 -9.05
C VAL A 165 7.55 -27.55 -7.57
N PHE A 166 6.98 -26.75 -6.66
CA PHE A 166 6.90 -27.08 -5.24
C PHE A 166 5.86 -28.18 -4.94
N LEU A 167 4.75 -28.19 -5.69
CA LEU A 167 3.59 -29.07 -5.48
C LEU A 167 3.19 -29.73 -6.80
N PRO A 168 3.96 -30.74 -7.28
CA PRO A 168 3.75 -31.35 -8.60
C PRO A 168 2.36 -31.98 -8.79
N GLU A 169 1.76 -32.49 -7.72
CA GLU A 169 0.45 -33.16 -7.74
C GLU A 169 -0.75 -32.24 -7.52
N ALA A 170 -0.52 -30.97 -7.15
CA ALA A 170 -1.60 -30.01 -6.90
C ALA A 170 -2.38 -29.74 -8.20
N LYS A 171 -3.70 -29.61 -8.07
CA LYS A 171 -4.63 -29.35 -9.18
C LYS A 171 -5.48 -28.13 -8.96
N THR A 172 -5.76 -27.81 -7.70
CA THR A 172 -6.70 -26.74 -7.33
C THR A 172 -6.00 -25.67 -6.50
N ILE A 173 -6.08 -24.42 -6.96
CA ILE A 173 -5.59 -23.25 -6.26
C ILE A 173 -6.77 -22.45 -5.73
N GLY A 174 -6.81 -22.22 -4.42
CA GLY A 174 -7.81 -21.35 -3.80
C GLY A 174 -7.33 -19.90 -3.74
N VAL A 175 -8.22 -18.96 -3.98
CA VAL A 175 -7.98 -17.52 -3.84
C VAL A 175 -9.11 -16.89 -3.05
N LEU A 176 -8.77 -16.24 -1.93
CA LEU A 176 -9.69 -15.40 -1.16
C LEU A 176 -9.50 -13.95 -1.59
N TYR A 177 -10.59 -13.21 -1.83
CA TYR A 177 -10.50 -11.84 -2.30
C TYR A 177 -11.65 -10.96 -1.85
N THR A 178 -11.43 -9.66 -1.81
CA THR A 178 -12.43 -8.64 -1.50
C THR A 178 -13.13 -8.16 -2.78
N THR A 179 -14.45 -8.32 -2.84
CA THR A 179 -15.25 -8.04 -4.05
C THR A 179 -15.30 -6.56 -4.44
N SER A 180 -14.97 -5.66 -3.54
CA SER A 180 -14.89 -4.22 -3.79
C SER A 180 -13.50 -3.72 -4.20
N GLU A 181 -12.47 -4.59 -4.17
CA GLU A 181 -11.11 -4.23 -4.58
C GLU A 181 -10.88 -4.55 -6.07
N ALA A 182 -10.78 -3.51 -6.90
CA ALA A 182 -10.60 -3.66 -8.35
C ALA A 182 -9.28 -4.38 -8.70
N ASN A 183 -8.20 -4.16 -7.94
CA ASN A 183 -6.93 -4.87 -8.07
C ASN A 183 -7.12 -6.38 -7.92
N SER A 184 -7.87 -6.82 -6.91
CA SER A 184 -8.09 -8.24 -6.65
C SER A 184 -8.87 -8.91 -7.77
N ILE A 185 -9.89 -8.24 -8.32
CA ILE A 185 -10.67 -8.74 -9.44
C ILE A 185 -9.80 -8.93 -10.68
N SER A 186 -9.02 -7.90 -11.08
CA SER A 186 -8.18 -7.95 -12.27
C SER A 186 -7.04 -8.98 -12.11
N GLN A 187 -6.49 -9.15 -10.90
CA GLN A 187 -5.48 -10.17 -10.61
C GLN A 187 -6.05 -11.59 -10.70
N ILE A 188 -7.27 -11.83 -10.22
CA ILE A 188 -7.92 -13.15 -10.36
C ILE A 188 -8.19 -13.50 -11.82
N GLU A 189 -8.63 -12.54 -12.63
CA GLU A 189 -8.82 -12.74 -14.06
C GLU A 189 -7.51 -13.14 -14.73
N SER A 190 -6.42 -12.41 -14.45
CA SER A 190 -5.09 -12.68 -14.99
C SER A 190 -4.51 -14.01 -14.51
N LEU A 191 -4.66 -14.32 -13.21
CA LEU A 191 -4.24 -15.61 -12.63
C LEU A 191 -5.01 -16.78 -13.26
N THR A 192 -6.33 -16.63 -13.43
CA THR A 192 -7.20 -17.68 -14.00
C THR A 192 -6.85 -17.96 -15.45
N GLU A 193 -6.49 -16.94 -16.22
CA GLU A 193 -6.04 -17.11 -17.60
C GLU A 193 -4.70 -17.83 -17.66
N ALA A 194 -3.71 -17.37 -16.89
CA ALA A 194 -2.39 -17.99 -16.83
C ALA A 194 -2.42 -19.42 -16.28
N ALA A 195 -3.34 -19.73 -15.35
CA ALA A 195 -3.45 -21.06 -14.73
C ALA A 195 -3.74 -22.19 -15.73
N LYS A 196 -4.32 -21.88 -16.89
CA LYS A 196 -4.62 -22.87 -17.97
C LYS A 196 -3.35 -23.52 -18.52
N ASP A 197 -2.25 -22.77 -18.59
CA ASP A 197 -0.97 -23.26 -19.11
C ASP A 197 -0.24 -24.19 -18.12
N TYR A 198 -0.71 -24.22 -16.87
CA TYR A 198 -0.16 -25.04 -15.79
C TYR A 198 -1.09 -26.15 -15.29
N ASP A 199 -2.20 -26.41 -15.97
CA ASP A 199 -3.22 -27.39 -15.57
C ASP A 199 -3.74 -27.20 -14.14
N PHE A 200 -3.96 -25.93 -13.73
CA PHE A 200 -4.60 -25.59 -12.47
C PHE A 200 -6.05 -25.13 -12.66
N GLU A 201 -6.91 -25.59 -11.74
CA GLU A 201 -8.24 -25.04 -11.52
C GLU A 201 -8.17 -23.96 -10.44
N ILE A 202 -8.66 -22.75 -10.74
CA ILE A 202 -8.74 -21.67 -9.76
C ILE A 202 -10.12 -21.67 -9.11
N LYS A 203 -10.16 -21.76 -7.76
CA LYS A 203 -11.38 -21.64 -6.95
C LYS A 203 -11.31 -20.36 -6.17
N THR A 204 -12.33 -19.54 -6.29
CA THR A 204 -12.35 -18.21 -5.65
C THR A 204 -13.48 -18.10 -4.65
N VAL A 205 -13.21 -17.42 -3.53
CA VAL A 205 -14.24 -17.01 -2.57
C VAL A 205 -14.14 -15.49 -2.39
N GLY A 206 -15.22 -14.79 -2.73
CA GLY A 206 -15.33 -13.34 -2.54
C GLY A 206 -15.86 -13.02 -1.15
N ILE A 207 -15.24 -12.03 -0.49
CA ILE A 207 -15.68 -11.43 0.76
C ILE A 207 -16.02 -9.96 0.54
N THR A 208 -16.81 -9.37 1.42
CA THR A 208 -17.19 -7.96 1.35
C THR A 208 -16.37 -7.09 2.30
N ASP A 209 -15.94 -7.67 3.42
CA ASP A 209 -15.12 -6.99 4.43
C ASP A 209 -14.27 -7.98 5.27
N ALA A 210 -13.43 -7.43 6.13
CA ALA A 210 -12.50 -8.18 6.97
C ALA A 210 -13.15 -9.21 7.92
N SER A 211 -14.41 -9.00 8.33
CA SER A 211 -15.11 -9.92 9.25
C SER A 211 -15.44 -11.26 8.61
N GLU A 212 -15.46 -11.35 7.29
CA GLU A 212 -15.77 -12.55 6.52
C GLU A 212 -14.52 -13.39 6.18
N VAL A 213 -13.30 -12.90 6.45
CA VAL A 213 -12.04 -13.60 6.11
C VAL A 213 -11.99 -15.02 6.65
N ALA A 214 -12.37 -15.22 7.92
CA ALA A 214 -12.38 -16.57 8.53
C ALA A 214 -13.35 -17.53 7.84
N MET A 215 -14.53 -17.05 7.49
CA MET A 215 -15.56 -17.84 6.82
C MET A 215 -15.16 -18.16 5.38
N GLY A 216 -14.60 -17.18 4.67
CA GLY A 216 -14.10 -17.36 3.30
C GLY A 216 -12.96 -18.37 3.23
N ALA A 217 -11.98 -18.32 4.15
CA ALA A 217 -10.91 -19.30 4.24
C ALA A 217 -11.46 -20.72 4.53
N ALA A 218 -12.41 -20.85 5.47
CA ALA A 218 -13.06 -22.13 5.78
C ALA A 218 -13.83 -22.69 4.58
N GLN A 219 -14.47 -21.84 3.77
CA GLN A 219 -15.17 -22.26 2.56
C GLN A 219 -14.19 -22.83 1.53
N LEU A 220 -13.06 -22.16 1.25
CA LEU A 220 -12.02 -22.68 0.34
C LEU A 220 -11.48 -24.05 0.80
N ILE A 221 -11.26 -24.21 2.12
CA ILE A 221 -10.83 -25.49 2.69
C ILE A 221 -11.90 -26.58 2.44
N ALA A 222 -13.18 -26.25 2.64
CA ALA A 222 -14.28 -27.18 2.40
C ALA A 222 -14.43 -27.58 0.91
N GLU A 223 -13.98 -26.74 -0.01
CA GLU A 223 -13.90 -27.02 -1.45
C GLU A 223 -12.69 -27.88 -1.83
N LYS A 224 -11.88 -28.30 -0.85
CA LYS A 224 -10.73 -29.21 -1.01
C LYS A 224 -9.68 -28.67 -1.98
N ILE A 225 -9.28 -27.42 -1.78
CA ILE A 225 -8.14 -26.86 -2.51
C ILE A 225 -6.84 -27.53 -2.08
N ASP A 226 -5.89 -27.68 -2.99
CA ASP A 226 -4.57 -28.27 -2.71
C ASP A 226 -3.58 -27.23 -2.16
N VAL A 227 -3.75 -25.98 -2.56
CA VAL A 227 -2.90 -24.86 -2.22
C VAL A 227 -3.70 -23.57 -2.24
N MET A 228 -3.33 -22.58 -1.45
CA MET A 228 -3.86 -21.23 -1.56
C MET A 228 -2.82 -20.33 -2.20
N ASN A 229 -3.23 -19.47 -3.15
CA ASN A 229 -2.42 -18.37 -3.65
C ASN A 229 -3.03 -17.06 -3.15
N ASN A 230 -2.25 -16.28 -2.43
CA ASN A 230 -2.68 -14.95 -2.01
C ASN A 230 -2.24 -13.93 -3.05
N VAL A 231 -3.16 -13.09 -3.48
CA VAL A 231 -2.91 -11.91 -4.33
C VAL A 231 -2.68 -10.67 -3.45
N THR A 232 -2.52 -9.50 -4.04
CA THR A 232 -2.35 -8.24 -3.28
C THR A 232 -3.69 -7.64 -2.83
N ASP A 233 -4.53 -8.48 -2.20
CA ASP A 233 -5.79 -8.07 -1.59
C ASP A 233 -5.54 -7.45 -0.22
N ASN A 234 -5.87 -6.18 -0.05
CA ASN A 234 -5.50 -5.44 1.17
C ASN A 234 -6.22 -5.94 2.42
N ASN A 235 -7.51 -6.32 2.31
CA ASN A 235 -8.25 -6.85 3.46
C ASN A 235 -7.74 -8.24 3.87
N VAL A 236 -7.44 -9.09 2.90
CA VAL A 236 -6.90 -10.44 3.17
C VAL A 236 -5.51 -10.33 3.78
N VAL A 237 -4.61 -9.49 3.19
CA VAL A 237 -3.25 -9.27 3.72
C VAL A 237 -3.28 -8.70 5.13
N ASN A 238 -4.13 -7.70 5.38
CA ASN A 238 -4.26 -7.10 6.72
C ASN A 238 -4.77 -8.08 7.79
N ASN A 239 -5.50 -9.13 7.37
CA ASN A 239 -6.05 -10.17 8.23
C ASN A 239 -5.39 -11.54 8.02
N PHE A 240 -4.16 -11.59 7.53
CA PHE A 240 -3.52 -12.83 7.07
C PHE A 240 -3.38 -13.91 8.14
N SER A 241 -3.18 -13.52 9.41
CA SER A 241 -3.15 -14.44 10.54
C SER A 241 -4.45 -15.26 10.70
N VAL A 242 -5.58 -14.69 10.31
CA VAL A 242 -6.88 -15.40 10.32
C VAL A 242 -6.88 -16.49 9.25
N VAL A 243 -6.32 -16.20 8.08
CA VAL A 243 -6.20 -17.17 6.97
C VAL A 243 -5.27 -18.32 7.37
N THR A 244 -4.06 -18.02 7.86
CA THR A 244 -3.09 -19.05 8.26
C THR A 244 -3.60 -19.91 9.42
N ASN A 245 -4.32 -19.35 10.39
CA ASN A 245 -4.95 -20.11 11.46
C ASN A 245 -5.99 -21.12 10.95
N ALA A 246 -6.60 -20.88 9.79
CA ALA A 246 -7.53 -21.82 9.16
C ALA A 246 -6.81 -22.85 8.29
N THR A 247 -5.85 -22.43 7.46
CA THR A 247 -5.19 -23.29 6.46
C THR A 247 -4.14 -24.21 7.08
N ASP A 248 -3.42 -23.77 8.10
CA ASP A 248 -2.37 -24.54 8.78
C ASP A 248 -2.84 -25.89 9.34
N PRO A 249 -3.93 -25.93 10.13
CA PRO A 249 -4.45 -27.22 10.64
C PRO A 249 -5.01 -28.13 9.52
N ALA A 250 -5.38 -27.53 8.38
CA ALA A 250 -5.86 -28.27 7.21
C ALA A 250 -4.72 -28.81 6.34
N GLY A 251 -3.45 -28.45 6.64
CA GLY A 251 -2.29 -28.87 5.86
C GLY A 251 -2.22 -28.21 4.47
N ILE A 252 -2.87 -27.04 4.28
CA ILE A 252 -2.91 -26.32 3.00
C ILE A 252 -1.84 -25.22 3.01
N PRO A 253 -0.76 -25.35 2.20
CA PRO A 253 0.26 -24.32 2.10
C PRO A 253 -0.27 -23.10 1.36
N ILE A 254 0.27 -21.91 1.70
CA ILE A 254 -0.06 -20.65 1.03
C ILE A 254 1.17 -20.15 0.29
N PHE A 255 1.00 -19.77 -0.98
CA PHE A 255 1.96 -19.02 -1.76
C PHE A 255 1.53 -17.55 -1.81
N GLY A 256 2.48 -16.66 -1.59
CA GLY A 256 2.24 -15.22 -1.54
C GLY A 256 2.47 -14.51 -2.87
N SER A 257 2.31 -13.20 -2.87
CA SER A 257 2.62 -12.31 -4.00
C SER A 257 3.62 -11.22 -3.62
N GLU A 258 4.02 -11.18 -2.35
CA GLU A 258 4.88 -10.15 -1.77
C GLU A 258 5.87 -10.78 -0.80
N ILE A 259 7.07 -10.19 -0.70
CA ILE A 259 8.12 -10.66 0.20
C ILE A 259 7.66 -10.70 1.67
N GLU A 260 6.87 -9.72 2.10
CA GLU A 260 6.36 -9.59 3.46
C GLU A 260 5.40 -10.73 3.82
N GLN A 261 4.61 -11.21 2.85
CA GLN A 261 3.73 -12.35 3.06
C GLN A 261 4.53 -13.63 3.36
N VAL A 262 5.69 -13.78 2.74
CA VAL A 262 6.60 -14.92 2.97
C VAL A 262 7.41 -14.74 4.25
N ALA A 263 7.94 -13.54 4.48
CA ALA A 263 8.80 -13.26 5.63
C ALA A 263 8.04 -13.22 6.96
N ARG A 264 6.79 -12.72 6.98
CA ARG A 264 6.07 -12.36 8.22
C ARG A 264 4.74 -13.07 8.40
N TYR A 265 4.06 -13.46 7.32
CA TYR A 265 2.67 -13.87 7.39
C TYR A 265 2.44 -15.36 7.14
N GLY A 266 3.50 -16.15 6.90
CA GLY A 266 3.43 -17.60 6.87
C GLY A 266 3.20 -18.21 5.49
N CYS A 267 3.47 -17.46 4.41
CA CYS A 267 3.55 -18.04 3.07
C CYS A 267 4.82 -18.87 2.89
N VAL A 268 4.72 -19.90 2.06
CA VAL A 268 5.83 -20.80 1.70
C VAL A 268 6.87 -20.09 0.84
N ALA A 269 6.41 -19.46 -0.23
CA ALA A 269 7.25 -18.80 -1.22
C ALA A 269 6.41 -17.80 -2.04
N SER A 270 7.08 -16.93 -2.79
CA SER A 270 6.44 -16.03 -3.77
C SER A 270 7.43 -15.55 -4.84
N GLU A 271 6.89 -15.18 -6.00
CA GLU A 271 7.51 -14.25 -6.94
C GLU A 271 7.20 -12.83 -6.46
N SER A 272 8.18 -12.13 -5.93
CA SER A 272 8.02 -10.88 -5.20
C SER A 272 8.55 -9.67 -5.94
N LEU A 273 8.02 -8.49 -5.61
CA LEU A 273 8.51 -7.19 -6.05
C LEU A 273 9.13 -6.43 -4.86
N ASP A 274 10.03 -5.49 -5.16
CA ASP A 274 10.59 -4.58 -4.16
C ASP A 274 9.70 -3.35 -4.01
N TYR A 275 8.91 -3.31 -2.94
CA TYR A 275 7.98 -2.22 -2.66
C TYR A 275 8.65 -0.94 -2.18
N VAL A 276 9.87 -1.00 -1.61
CA VAL A 276 10.67 0.21 -1.32
C VAL A 276 11.13 0.84 -2.63
N ALA A 277 11.69 0.05 -3.55
CA ALA A 277 12.11 0.54 -4.86
C ALA A 277 10.94 1.11 -5.68
N LEU A 278 9.76 0.45 -5.62
CA LEU A 278 8.53 0.94 -6.24
C LEU A 278 8.11 2.29 -5.65
N GLY A 279 8.18 2.44 -4.33
CA GLY A 279 7.91 3.69 -3.64
C GLY A 279 8.88 4.80 -4.03
N ILE A 280 10.20 4.52 -4.10
CA ILE A 280 11.21 5.50 -4.54
C ILE A 280 10.86 6.03 -5.93
N LEU A 281 10.54 5.13 -6.85
CA LEU A 281 10.16 5.50 -8.21
C LEU A 281 8.91 6.38 -8.23
N THR A 282 7.92 6.09 -7.39
CA THR A 282 6.70 6.92 -7.24
C THR A 282 7.03 8.32 -6.71
N GLY A 283 7.86 8.40 -5.67
CA GLY A 283 8.30 9.68 -5.10
C GLY A 283 9.09 10.54 -6.06
N GLU A 284 9.93 9.92 -6.89
CA GLU A 284 10.67 10.61 -7.96
C GLU A 284 9.73 11.15 -9.04
N MET A 285 8.74 10.35 -9.50
CA MET A 285 7.69 10.82 -10.42
C MET A 285 6.91 12.00 -9.86
N ALA A 286 6.52 11.92 -8.59
CA ALA A 286 5.84 13.00 -7.90
C ALA A 286 6.68 14.28 -7.87
N GLY A 287 7.97 14.16 -7.58
CA GLY A 287 8.90 15.29 -7.62
C GLY A 287 9.12 15.88 -9.01
N GLU A 288 9.14 15.06 -10.06
CA GLU A 288 9.21 15.52 -11.46
C GLU A 288 7.97 16.35 -11.82
N ILE A 289 6.75 15.91 -11.45
CA ILE A 289 5.50 16.63 -11.68
C ILE A 289 5.49 17.95 -10.90
N LEU A 290 5.92 17.95 -9.63
CA LEU A 290 6.01 19.18 -8.83
C LEU A 290 7.03 20.20 -9.39
N LYS A 291 7.99 19.75 -10.21
CA LYS A 291 8.93 20.60 -10.95
C LYS A 291 8.41 21.08 -12.32
N GLY A 292 7.21 20.63 -12.71
CA GLY A 292 6.54 21.13 -13.91
C GLY A 292 6.36 20.11 -15.04
N GLU A 293 6.70 18.83 -14.82
CA GLU A 293 6.32 17.79 -15.77
C GLU A 293 4.80 17.60 -15.77
N ASP A 294 4.25 17.31 -16.95
CA ASP A 294 2.79 17.21 -17.12
C ASP A 294 2.28 15.82 -16.74
N VAL A 295 1.50 15.74 -15.67
CA VAL A 295 0.84 14.52 -15.19
C VAL A 295 -0.03 13.84 -16.26
N MET A 296 -0.61 14.61 -17.20
CA MET A 296 -1.46 14.08 -18.26
C MET A 296 -0.71 13.22 -19.26
N THR A 297 0.57 13.49 -19.46
CA THR A 297 1.42 12.83 -20.46
C THR A 297 2.52 11.97 -19.87
N MET A 298 2.73 12.01 -18.55
CA MET A 298 3.73 11.19 -17.88
C MET A 298 3.30 9.72 -17.85
N PRO A 299 3.99 8.79 -18.55
CA PRO A 299 3.61 7.37 -18.59
C PRO A 299 3.61 6.74 -17.20
N VAL A 300 2.70 5.79 -16.99
CA VAL A 300 2.73 4.90 -15.82
C VAL A 300 3.98 4.03 -15.88
N ARG A 301 4.74 3.99 -14.81
CA ARG A 301 5.94 3.15 -14.72
C ARG A 301 5.59 1.78 -14.19
N VAL A 302 5.85 0.75 -15.00
CA VAL A 302 5.54 -0.64 -14.68
C VAL A 302 6.77 -1.31 -14.07
N VAL A 303 6.65 -1.76 -12.83
CA VAL A 303 7.68 -2.60 -12.18
C VAL A 303 7.33 -4.06 -12.44
N LYS A 304 8.20 -4.77 -13.18
CA LYS A 304 7.99 -6.18 -13.61
C LYS A 304 9.06 -7.13 -13.11
N ASP A 305 10.18 -6.60 -12.64
CA ASP A 305 11.32 -7.41 -12.24
C ASP A 305 11.00 -8.09 -10.90
N SER A 306 10.37 -9.27 -10.99
CA SER A 306 10.13 -10.11 -9.83
C SER A 306 11.34 -10.97 -9.50
N PHE A 307 11.44 -11.37 -8.25
CA PHE A 307 12.45 -12.29 -7.77
C PHE A 307 11.83 -13.31 -6.80
N PRO A 308 12.31 -14.58 -6.86
CA PRO A 308 11.77 -15.61 -6.00
C PRO A 308 12.31 -15.49 -4.58
N VAL A 309 11.40 -15.61 -3.60
CA VAL A 309 11.72 -15.74 -2.18
C VAL A 309 10.99 -16.95 -1.58
N TYR A 310 11.56 -17.53 -0.52
CA TYR A 310 10.94 -18.61 0.21
C TYR A 310 11.21 -18.49 1.71
N ASN A 311 10.45 -19.22 2.51
CA ASN A 311 10.65 -19.31 3.96
C ASN A 311 10.90 -20.77 4.35
N SER A 312 12.16 -21.09 4.72
CA SER A 312 12.58 -22.46 5.04
C SER A 312 11.88 -23.01 6.29
N GLU A 313 11.50 -22.17 7.25
CA GLU A 313 10.75 -22.58 8.45
C GLU A 313 9.32 -23.00 8.08
N ILE A 314 8.64 -22.22 7.24
CA ILE A 314 7.29 -22.53 6.76
C ILE A 314 7.30 -23.76 5.83
N MET A 315 8.31 -23.88 4.96
CA MET A 315 8.49 -25.09 4.14
C MET A 315 8.59 -26.34 5.00
N SER A 316 9.39 -26.28 6.06
CA SER A 316 9.56 -27.41 6.98
C SER A 316 8.25 -27.84 7.65
N LYS A 317 7.36 -26.90 7.94
CA LYS A 317 6.03 -27.16 8.52
C LYS A 317 5.15 -27.99 7.59
N PHE A 318 5.27 -27.78 6.29
CA PHE A 318 4.53 -28.51 5.25
C PHE A 318 5.33 -29.66 4.63
N GLU A 319 6.47 -30.03 5.23
CA GLU A 319 7.38 -31.10 4.75
C GLU A 319 7.86 -30.88 3.31
N LEU A 320 7.94 -29.62 2.86
CA LEU A 320 8.38 -29.23 1.52
C LEU A 320 9.90 -29.10 1.47
N GLN A 321 10.48 -29.42 0.32
CA GLN A 321 11.90 -29.24 0.04
C GLN A 321 12.08 -28.14 -1.02
N LEU A 322 13.18 -27.38 -0.92
CA LEU A 322 13.49 -26.36 -1.91
C LEU A 322 13.82 -27.05 -3.24
N PRO A 323 13.04 -26.80 -4.31
CA PRO A 323 13.34 -27.35 -5.61
C PRO A 323 14.64 -26.80 -6.19
N ALA A 324 15.34 -27.61 -6.99
CA ALA A 324 16.62 -27.21 -7.60
C ALA A 324 16.52 -25.94 -8.46
N ASP A 325 15.38 -25.74 -9.10
CA ASP A 325 15.08 -24.56 -9.92
C ASP A 325 15.11 -23.25 -9.12
N TYR A 326 14.89 -23.33 -7.81
CA TYR A 326 14.86 -22.20 -6.88
C TYR A 326 16.07 -22.16 -5.92
N ALA A 327 17.15 -22.91 -6.22
CA ALA A 327 18.36 -22.93 -5.38
C ALA A 327 19.02 -21.56 -5.18
N SER A 328 18.77 -20.60 -6.08
CA SER A 328 19.24 -19.21 -5.99
C SER A 328 18.24 -18.25 -5.37
N ALA A 329 17.04 -18.72 -5.00
CA ALA A 329 16.03 -17.90 -4.34
C ALA A 329 16.49 -17.45 -2.95
N THR A 330 15.97 -16.33 -2.48
CA THR A 330 16.33 -15.78 -1.17
C THR A 330 15.50 -16.43 -0.07
N ASP A 331 16.16 -17.02 0.94
CA ASP A 331 15.51 -17.45 2.17
C ASP A 331 15.24 -16.24 3.07
N VAL A 332 13.98 -16.01 3.38
CA VAL A 332 13.54 -14.92 4.26
C VAL A 332 13.11 -15.39 5.64
N ALA A 333 13.41 -16.66 6.01
CA ALA A 333 13.14 -17.16 7.35
C ALA A 333 13.88 -16.32 8.40
N GLY A 334 13.17 -15.92 9.46
CA GLY A 334 13.72 -15.08 10.52
C GLY A 334 13.91 -13.60 10.16
N ALA A 335 13.60 -13.16 8.94
CA ALA A 335 13.51 -11.74 8.61
C ALA A 335 12.30 -11.13 9.37
N ARG A 336 12.55 -10.09 10.17
CA ARG A 336 11.54 -9.43 11.01
C ARG A 336 11.37 -7.98 10.64
#